data_d90d09c76f820aae5c6e33882120597f
#
_entry.id   d90d09c76f820aae5c6e33882120597f
#
_cell.length_a   1.000
_cell.length_b   1.000
_cell.length_c   1.000
_cell.angle_alpha   90.00
_cell.angle_beta   90.00
_cell.angle_gamma   90.00
#
_symmetry.space_group_name_H-M   'P 1'
#
loop_
_entity.id
_entity.type
_entity.pdbx_description
1 polymer ?
#
loop_
_entity_poly.entity_id
_entity_poly.type
_entity_poly.pdbx_seq_one_letter_code
_entity_poly.pdbx_strand_id
1 'polypeptide(L)'
;MGAPPADGRRACRLLDEEFKQEIADGAMNPAQLVDGLATVAAVGERMKRTPGIAGKLFSVLGRNGISICAVALGALEMNLSFVIERSQLRKALNVLHNSFFLGDYQELNLFICGTGTVGSSLLKQIAAQRDKLMQERGLKINLMGVCGRSKAAYSEEGINPSSYRDVMVETGEGGVEHMVETIEEMNISNSVFVDCTASADVAAMYGRLLAHNVSVVAPNKIAASSAYDNYLELKHTARDRGVKFLFETNVGAGLPIINTIGDLTASGDRILRIEAVLSGTLNYV
;
A
#
# COMPACT_ATOMS: atom_id res chain seq x y z
N MET A 1 0.61 -29.09 9.10
CA MET A 1 0.36 -29.13 10.57
C MET A 1 0.98 -27.89 11.20
N GLY A 2 0.29 -27.19 12.10
CA GLY A 2 0.87 -26.10 12.88
C GLY A 2 1.31 -26.62 14.25
N ALA A 3 2.50 -26.23 14.69
CA ALA A 3 3.04 -26.58 16.00
C ALA A 3 3.65 -25.33 16.66
N PRO A 4 3.70 -25.24 18.00
CA PRO A 4 4.47 -24.21 18.67
C PRO A 4 5.96 -24.26 18.24
N PRO A 5 6.66 -23.12 18.18
CA PRO A 5 8.06 -23.09 17.69
C PRO A 5 9.00 -24.05 18.43
N ALA A 6 8.76 -24.30 19.73
CA ALA A 6 9.55 -25.21 20.54
C ALA A 6 9.38 -26.67 20.14
N ASP A 7 8.24 -27.06 19.59
CA ASP A 7 7.87 -28.45 19.27
C ASP A 7 8.08 -28.81 17.81
N GLY A 8 8.31 -27.83 16.92
CA GLY A 8 8.37 -28.04 15.48
C GLY A 8 9.42 -29.09 15.05
N ARG A 9 10.64 -29.00 15.56
CA ARG A 9 11.73 -29.96 15.24
C ARG A 9 11.42 -31.38 15.76
N ARG A 10 10.76 -31.47 16.90
CA ARG A 10 10.33 -32.75 17.48
C ARG A 10 9.23 -33.39 16.64
N ALA A 11 8.26 -32.58 16.20
CA ALA A 11 7.19 -33.02 15.32
C ALA A 11 7.71 -33.55 13.97
N CYS A 12 8.65 -32.86 13.34
CA CYS A 12 9.28 -33.35 12.10
C CYS A 12 9.96 -34.71 12.29
N ARG A 13 10.75 -34.86 13.36
CA ARG A 13 11.42 -36.17 13.65
C ARG A 13 10.42 -37.29 13.86
N LEU A 14 9.35 -37.07 14.62
CA LEU A 14 8.34 -38.08 14.85
C LEU A 14 7.59 -38.46 13.57
N LEU A 15 7.32 -37.49 12.71
CA LEU A 15 6.75 -37.79 11.38
C LEU A 15 7.69 -38.56 10.49
N ASP A 16 8.96 -38.20 10.44
CA ASP A 16 9.96 -38.93 9.63
C ASP A 16 10.21 -40.34 10.14
N GLU A 17 10.10 -40.58 11.46
CA GLU A 17 10.16 -41.89 12.06
C GLU A 17 8.93 -42.76 11.72
N GLU A 18 7.73 -42.17 11.79
CA GLU A 18 6.46 -42.86 11.47
C GLU A 18 6.38 -43.27 10.00
N PHE A 19 6.78 -42.36 9.09
CA PHE A 19 6.73 -42.58 7.63
C PHE A 19 8.06 -42.97 7.04
N LYS A 20 8.94 -43.63 7.81
CA LYS A 20 10.29 -43.98 7.39
C LYS A 20 10.33 -44.87 6.15
N GLN A 21 9.37 -45.82 6.02
CA GLN A 21 9.28 -46.72 4.89
C GLN A 21 8.95 -45.98 3.59
N GLU A 22 7.91 -45.12 3.65
CA GLU A 22 7.44 -44.31 2.51
C GLU A 22 8.48 -43.30 2.04
N ILE A 23 9.27 -42.78 2.98
CA ILE A 23 10.40 -41.91 2.66
C ILE A 23 11.52 -42.69 1.98
N ALA A 24 11.85 -43.91 2.48
CA ALA A 24 12.87 -44.74 1.91
C ALA A 24 12.51 -45.23 0.51
N ASP A 25 11.24 -45.51 0.26
CA ASP A 25 10.72 -45.96 -1.04
C ASP A 25 10.52 -44.78 -2.02
N GLY A 26 10.79 -43.52 -1.59
CA GLY A 26 10.64 -42.34 -2.42
C GLY A 26 9.19 -41.91 -2.67
N ALA A 27 8.24 -42.52 -1.96
CA ALA A 27 6.81 -42.20 -2.06
C ALA A 27 6.44 -40.87 -1.30
N MET A 28 7.28 -40.47 -0.36
CA MET A 28 7.11 -39.27 0.44
C MET A 28 8.45 -38.58 0.71
N ASN A 29 8.46 -37.26 0.74
CA ASN A 29 9.63 -36.48 1.17
C ASN A 29 9.66 -36.32 2.70
N PRO A 30 10.85 -36.19 3.33
CA PRO A 30 10.97 -35.87 4.74
C PRO A 30 10.21 -34.59 5.11
N ALA A 31 9.71 -34.53 6.35
CA ALA A 31 8.99 -33.38 6.87
C ALA A 31 9.88 -32.12 6.92
N GLN A 32 9.39 -31.02 6.38
CA GLN A 32 10.10 -29.75 6.39
C GLN A 32 9.51 -28.81 7.42
N LEU A 33 10.37 -28.19 8.22
CA LEU A 33 9.98 -27.15 9.18
C LEU A 33 10.10 -25.78 8.51
N VAL A 34 9.01 -25.05 8.52
CA VAL A 34 8.98 -23.63 8.09
C VAL A 34 8.67 -22.77 9.30
N ASP A 35 9.62 -21.94 9.70
CA ASP A 35 9.52 -21.01 10.83
C ASP A 35 9.03 -19.62 10.38
N GLY A 36 8.76 -18.75 11.35
CA GLY A 36 8.39 -17.36 11.07
C GLY A 36 6.97 -17.16 10.56
N LEU A 37 6.09 -18.15 10.74
CA LEU A 37 4.71 -18.11 10.31
C LEU A 37 3.76 -17.74 11.45
N ALA A 38 2.56 -17.27 11.09
CA ALA A 38 1.45 -17.02 11.99
C ALA A 38 0.15 -17.55 11.39
N THR A 39 -0.66 -18.19 12.22
CA THR A 39 -2.01 -18.62 11.83
C THR A 39 -3.02 -17.56 12.23
N VAL A 40 -3.87 -17.16 11.29
CA VAL A 40 -5.00 -16.25 11.49
C VAL A 40 -6.28 -17.01 11.20
N ALA A 41 -7.27 -16.85 12.08
CA ALA A 41 -8.58 -17.44 11.88
C ALA A 41 -9.66 -16.35 11.89
N ALA A 42 -10.46 -16.30 10.85
CA ALA A 42 -11.69 -15.54 10.82
C ALA A 42 -12.82 -16.44 11.31
N VAL A 43 -13.52 -16.02 12.37
CA VAL A 43 -14.58 -16.80 13.00
C VAL A 43 -15.90 -16.03 12.92
N GLY A 44 -16.98 -16.69 12.50
CA GLY A 44 -18.29 -16.05 12.43
C GLY A 44 -19.43 -17.04 12.13
N GLU A 45 -20.54 -16.91 12.85
CA GLU A 45 -21.70 -17.81 12.76
C GLU A 45 -22.30 -17.90 11.34
N ARG A 46 -22.22 -16.84 10.56
CA ARG A 46 -22.82 -16.77 9.21
C ARG A 46 -21.83 -16.98 8.07
N MET A 47 -20.56 -17.23 8.36
CA MET A 47 -19.53 -17.33 7.32
C MET A 47 -19.82 -18.41 6.28
N LYS A 48 -20.36 -19.55 6.70
CA LYS A 48 -20.70 -20.68 5.84
C LYS A 48 -21.87 -20.40 4.88
N ARG A 49 -22.80 -19.51 5.26
CA ARG A 49 -24.01 -19.20 4.50
C ARG A 49 -23.99 -17.90 3.74
N THR A 50 -22.90 -17.11 3.89
CA THR A 50 -22.76 -15.83 3.20
C THR A 50 -21.81 -15.99 2.02
N PRO A 51 -22.32 -15.99 0.78
CA PRO A 51 -21.48 -16.08 -0.41
C PRO A 51 -20.45 -14.95 -0.46
N GLY A 52 -19.25 -15.27 -0.94
CA GLY A 52 -18.23 -14.26 -1.20
C GLY A 52 -17.34 -13.88 -0.02
N ILE A 53 -17.59 -14.32 1.23
CA ILE A 53 -16.75 -13.97 2.40
C ILE A 53 -15.30 -14.40 2.21
N ALA A 54 -15.07 -15.65 1.81
CA ALA A 54 -13.72 -16.13 1.55
C ALA A 54 -13.04 -15.35 0.40
N GLY A 55 -13.79 -15.07 -0.68
CA GLY A 55 -13.30 -14.24 -1.77
C GLY A 55 -12.92 -12.83 -1.33
N LYS A 56 -13.76 -12.19 -0.51
CA LYS A 56 -13.48 -10.88 0.08
C LYS A 56 -12.21 -10.91 0.94
N LEU A 57 -12.09 -11.93 1.82
CA LEU A 57 -10.94 -12.09 2.70
C LEU A 57 -9.64 -12.21 1.89
N PHE A 58 -9.57 -13.14 0.95
CA PHE A 58 -8.38 -13.36 0.14
C PHE A 58 -8.07 -12.17 -0.78
N SER A 59 -9.09 -11.52 -1.33
CA SER A 59 -8.92 -10.30 -2.12
C SER A 59 -8.33 -9.14 -1.32
N VAL A 60 -8.78 -8.96 -0.07
CA VAL A 60 -8.25 -7.93 0.83
C VAL A 60 -6.78 -8.20 1.16
N LEU A 61 -6.43 -9.44 1.49
CA LEU A 61 -5.03 -9.80 1.77
C LEU A 61 -4.14 -9.60 0.54
N GLY A 62 -4.55 -10.12 -0.63
CA GLY A 62 -3.77 -10.00 -1.87
C GLY A 62 -3.54 -8.56 -2.32
N ARG A 63 -4.58 -7.71 -2.28
CA ARG A 63 -4.47 -6.26 -2.61
C ARG A 63 -3.53 -5.50 -1.69
N ASN A 64 -3.32 -5.99 -0.47
CA ASN A 64 -2.39 -5.41 0.49
C ASN A 64 -1.02 -6.08 0.51
N GLY A 65 -0.73 -6.93 -0.50
CA GLY A 65 0.56 -7.58 -0.67
C GLY A 65 0.86 -8.67 0.37
N ILE A 66 -0.18 -9.27 0.97
CA ILE A 66 -0.04 -10.32 1.97
C ILE A 66 -0.20 -11.68 1.28
N SER A 67 0.89 -12.46 1.24
CA SER A 67 0.89 -13.81 0.70
C SER A 67 0.38 -14.82 1.72
N ILE A 68 -0.44 -15.75 1.24
CA ILE A 68 -1.00 -16.84 2.05
C ILE A 68 -0.19 -18.10 1.79
N CYS A 69 0.43 -18.65 2.84
CA CYS A 69 1.24 -19.87 2.76
C CYS A 69 0.41 -21.16 2.79
N ALA A 70 -0.69 -21.15 3.54
CA ALA A 70 -1.61 -22.28 3.64
C ALA A 70 -3.02 -21.81 4.03
N VAL A 71 -4.03 -22.60 3.67
CA VAL A 71 -5.43 -22.37 4.01
C VAL A 71 -6.03 -23.66 4.56
N ALA A 72 -6.84 -23.54 5.62
CA ALA A 72 -7.65 -24.61 6.15
C ALA A 72 -9.12 -24.16 6.22
N LEU A 73 -9.98 -24.89 5.55
CA LEU A 73 -11.43 -24.72 5.52
C LEU A 73 -12.05 -25.97 6.12
N GLY A 74 -12.53 -25.89 7.35
CA GLY A 74 -13.29 -26.97 7.99
C GLY A 74 -14.71 -27.07 7.41
N ALA A 75 -15.12 -28.25 6.98
CA ALA A 75 -16.48 -28.47 6.44
C ALA A 75 -17.58 -28.22 7.50
N LEU A 76 -17.27 -28.40 8.78
CA LEU A 76 -18.16 -28.21 9.92
C LEU A 76 -17.86 -26.95 10.74
N GLU A 77 -16.73 -26.31 10.49
CA GLU A 77 -16.25 -25.20 11.27
C GLU A 77 -16.75 -23.85 10.75
N MET A 78 -17.17 -22.99 11.66
CA MET A 78 -17.55 -21.60 11.38
C MET A 78 -16.30 -20.71 11.29
N ASN A 79 -15.17 -21.27 10.85
CA ASN A 79 -13.91 -20.57 10.74
C ASN A 79 -13.23 -20.81 9.39
N LEU A 80 -12.52 -19.79 8.94
CA LEU A 80 -11.58 -19.81 7.85
C LEU A 80 -10.20 -19.51 8.42
N SER A 81 -9.33 -20.52 8.45
CA SER A 81 -7.97 -20.36 8.96
C SER A 81 -6.98 -20.28 7.79
N PHE A 82 -6.01 -19.40 7.90
CA PHE A 82 -4.93 -19.28 6.93
C PHE A 82 -3.61 -18.93 7.63
N VAL A 83 -2.52 -19.26 6.94
CA VAL A 83 -1.15 -19.07 7.43
C VAL A 83 -0.46 -18.03 6.59
N ILE A 84 0.20 -17.08 7.23
CA ILE A 84 0.95 -15.99 6.63
C ILE A 84 2.31 -15.83 7.30
N GLU A 85 3.20 -15.06 6.72
CA GLU A 85 4.42 -14.63 7.40
C GLU A 85 4.11 -13.80 8.64
N ARG A 86 4.82 -14.06 9.73
CA ARG A 86 4.62 -13.39 11.02
C ARG A 86 4.83 -11.87 10.96
N SER A 87 5.76 -11.43 10.12
CA SER A 87 6.00 -10.00 9.83
C SER A 87 4.76 -9.28 9.31
N GLN A 88 3.87 -9.98 8.60
CA GLN A 88 2.64 -9.44 8.01
C GLN A 88 1.42 -9.52 8.94
N LEU A 89 1.56 -10.13 10.13
CA LEU A 89 0.40 -10.41 11.01
C LEU A 89 -0.37 -9.15 11.40
N ARG A 90 0.32 -8.11 11.83
CA ARG A 90 -0.30 -6.83 12.23
C ARG A 90 -1.08 -6.20 11.09
N LYS A 91 -0.46 -6.13 9.90
CA LYS A 91 -1.10 -5.62 8.69
C LYS A 91 -2.32 -6.45 8.31
N ALA A 92 -2.20 -7.78 8.32
CA ALA A 92 -3.30 -8.68 7.99
C ALA A 92 -4.50 -8.48 8.91
N LEU A 93 -4.29 -8.40 10.23
CA LEU A 93 -5.36 -8.17 11.20
C LEU A 93 -6.05 -6.82 10.96
N ASN A 94 -5.28 -5.76 10.72
CA ASN A 94 -5.83 -4.43 10.49
C ASN A 94 -6.65 -4.36 9.19
N VAL A 95 -6.13 -4.88 8.08
CA VAL A 95 -6.86 -4.81 6.78
C VAL A 95 -8.12 -5.66 6.81
N LEU A 96 -8.10 -6.82 7.49
CA LEU A 96 -9.28 -7.66 7.65
C LEU A 96 -10.30 -6.99 8.57
N HIS A 97 -9.87 -6.48 9.73
CA HIS A 97 -10.74 -5.77 10.64
C HIS A 97 -11.43 -4.59 9.94
N ASN A 98 -10.67 -3.75 9.26
CA ASN A 98 -11.21 -2.60 8.53
C ASN A 98 -12.20 -3.04 7.45
N SER A 99 -11.90 -4.10 6.71
CA SER A 99 -12.75 -4.59 5.63
C SER A 99 -14.06 -5.25 6.09
N PHE A 100 -14.09 -5.88 7.28
CA PHE A 100 -15.24 -6.63 7.75
C PHE A 100 -16.06 -5.91 8.83
N PHE A 101 -15.45 -5.03 9.62
CA PHE A 101 -16.09 -4.45 10.81
C PHE A 101 -16.21 -2.92 10.79
N LEU A 102 -15.38 -2.20 10.04
CA LEU A 102 -15.39 -0.74 10.04
C LEU A 102 -16.28 -0.13 8.93
N GLY A 103 -17.26 -0.86 8.41
CA GLY A 103 -18.33 -0.28 7.58
C GLY A 103 -17.87 0.40 6.27
N ASP A 104 -18.69 1.29 5.74
CA ASP A 104 -18.64 1.84 4.38
C ASP A 104 -17.62 2.96 4.13
N TYR A 105 -16.53 3.08 4.90
CA TYR A 105 -15.54 4.11 4.62
C TYR A 105 -14.19 3.54 4.16
N GLN A 106 -13.58 4.29 3.24
CA GLN A 106 -12.23 4.05 2.77
C GLN A 106 -11.25 4.84 3.62
N GLU A 107 -10.17 4.20 4.05
CA GLU A 107 -9.10 4.85 4.79
C GLU A 107 -7.90 5.05 3.87
N LEU A 108 -7.36 6.28 3.84
CA LEU A 108 -6.13 6.64 3.15
C LEU A 108 -5.09 7.10 4.17
N ASN A 109 -3.91 6.51 4.12
CA ASN A 109 -2.80 6.81 5.01
C ASN A 109 -1.73 7.56 4.23
N LEU A 110 -1.66 8.88 4.43
CA LEU A 110 -0.84 9.78 3.64
C LEU A 110 0.54 10.01 4.25
N PHE A 111 1.56 9.92 3.40
CA PHE A 111 2.94 10.32 3.66
C PHE A 111 3.29 11.44 2.69
N ILE A 112 3.48 12.67 3.18
CA ILE A 112 3.69 13.86 2.34
C ILE A 112 5.15 14.27 2.40
N CYS A 113 5.83 14.21 1.25
CA CYS A 113 7.19 14.67 1.05
C CYS A 113 7.19 16.06 0.41
N GLY A 114 7.79 17.03 1.11
CA GLY A 114 7.83 18.43 0.69
C GLY A 114 6.78 19.30 1.38
N THR A 115 7.25 20.21 2.24
CA THR A 115 6.42 21.16 3.01
C THR A 115 6.51 22.61 2.49
N GLY A 116 6.93 22.77 1.24
CA GLY A 116 6.96 24.04 0.51
C GLY A 116 5.54 24.52 0.16
N THR A 117 5.43 25.39 -0.86
CA THR A 117 4.16 26.00 -1.27
C THR A 117 3.08 24.98 -1.59
N VAL A 118 3.41 23.95 -2.38
CA VAL A 118 2.44 22.91 -2.80
C VAL A 118 2.04 22.04 -1.62
N GLY A 119 2.99 21.46 -0.89
CA GLY A 119 2.69 20.56 0.22
C GLY A 119 1.98 21.27 1.39
N SER A 120 2.37 22.50 1.73
CA SER A 120 1.67 23.27 2.77
C SER A 120 0.25 23.64 2.37
N SER A 121 0.02 23.90 1.08
CA SER A 121 -1.34 24.13 0.57
C SER A 121 -2.20 22.88 0.64
N LEU A 122 -1.65 21.73 0.24
CA LEU A 122 -2.33 20.44 0.34
C LEU A 122 -2.68 20.11 1.80
N LEU A 123 -1.73 20.27 2.73
CA LEU A 123 -1.98 20.04 4.16
C LEU A 123 -3.09 20.92 4.73
N LYS A 124 -3.16 22.19 4.31
CA LYS A 124 -4.27 23.09 4.67
C LYS A 124 -5.61 22.60 4.11
N GLN A 125 -5.64 22.14 2.86
CA GLN A 125 -6.85 21.61 2.23
C GLN A 125 -7.32 20.32 2.93
N ILE A 126 -6.40 19.42 3.27
CA ILE A 126 -6.72 18.20 4.03
C ILE A 126 -7.31 18.58 5.39
N ALA A 127 -6.68 19.51 6.12
CA ALA A 127 -7.17 19.99 7.42
C ALA A 127 -8.60 20.53 7.34
N ALA A 128 -8.91 21.28 6.27
CA ALA A 128 -10.22 21.91 6.09
C ALA A 128 -11.30 20.93 5.62
N GLN A 129 -10.94 19.87 4.90
CA GLN A 129 -11.92 19.04 4.20
C GLN A 129 -12.05 17.61 4.72
N ARG A 130 -11.12 17.11 5.55
CA ARG A 130 -11.13 15.70 5.98
C ARG A 130 -12.44 15.27 6.64
N ASP A 131 -13.03 16.12 7.49
CA ASP A 131 -14.25 15.77 8.20
C ASP A 131 -15.47 15.74 7.26
N LYS A 132 -15.52 16.65 6.29
CA LYS A 132 -16.52 16.66 5.22
C LYS A 132 -16.39 15.43 4.32
N LEU A 133 -15.16 15.06 3.92
CA LEU A 133 -14.90 13.87 3.10
C LEU A 133 -15.31 12.59 3.84
N MET A 134 -15.06 12.54 5.15
CA MET A 134 -15.50 11.41 5.97
C MET A 134 -17.04 11.33 6.00
N GLN A 135 -17.74 12.41 6.20
CA GLN A 135 -19.21 12.45 6.32
C GLN A 135 -19.91 12.20 4.98
N GLU A 136 -19.46 12.86 3.89
CA GLU A 136 -20.16 12.82 2.60
C GLU A 136 -19.70 11.67 1.68
N ARG A 137 -18.47 11.21 1.83
CA ARG A 137 -17.85 10.22 0.93
C ARG A 137 -17.41 8.94 1.63
N GLY A 138 -17.51 8.87 2.95
CA GLY A 138 -16.95 7.76 3.70
C GLY A 138 -15.42 7.65 3.53
N LEU A 139 -14.73 8.78 3.33
CA LEU A 139 -13.29 8.82 3.09
C LEU A 139 -12.55 9.39 4.30
N LYS A 140 -11.88 8.53 5.05
CA LYS A 140 -11.04 8.91 6.19
C LYS A 140 -9.61 9.15 5.72
N ILE A 141 -9.11 10.35 5.93
CA ILE A 141 -7.74 10.72 5.60
C ILE A 141 -6.90 10.84 6.87
N ASN A 142 -5.89 10.00 7.01
CA ASN A 142 -4.89 10.05 8.07
C ASN A 142 -3.58 10.58 7.50
N LEU A 143 -2.96 11.53 8.19
CA LEU A 143 -1.61 11.98 7.88
C LEU A 143 -0.64 11.20 8.76
N MET A 144 0.08 10.24 8.19
CA MET A 144 0.97 9.34 8.92
C MET A 144 2.42 9.84 8.94
N GLY A 145 2.80 10.61 7.93
CA GLY A 145 4.15 11.17 7.83
C GLY A 145 4.20 12.46 7.03
N VAL A 146 5.09 13.36 7.46
CA VAL A 146 5.43 14.58 6.74
C VAL A 146 6.94 14.74 6.77
N CYS A 147 7.58 14.95 5.62
CA CYS A 147 8.97 15.31 5.59
C CYS A 147 9.22 16.57 4.75
N GLY A 148 10.15 17.38 5.22
CA GLY A 148 10.76 18.50 4.52
C GLY A 148 12.20 18.14 4.13
N ARG A 149 13.05 19.17 3.95
CA ARG A 149 14.45 18.97 3.59
C ARG A 149 15.28 18.43 4.77
N SER A 150 15.05 18.91 5.98
CA SER A 150 15.82 18.59 7.18
C SER A 150 14.96 18.20 8.38
N LYS A 151 13.64 18.21 8.24
CA LYS A 151 12.70 17.91 9.32
C LYS A 151 11.66 16.93 8.86
N ALA A 152 11.27 16.01 9.75
CA ALA A 152 10.17 15.09 9.51
C ALA A 152 9.39 14.81 10.79
N ALA A 153 8.18 14.30 10.62
CA ALA A 153 7.36 13.73 11.68
C ALA A 153 6.63 12.50 11.15
N TYR A 154 6.54 11.47 11.99
CA TYR A 154 5.82 10.23 11.69
C TYR A 154 4.99 9.82 12.89
N SER A 155 3.82 9.24 12.68
CA SER A 155 2.94 8.74 13.74
C SER A 155 2.00 7.66 13.22
N GLU A 156 1.94 6.53 13.89
CA GLU A 156 0.97 5.46 13.61
C GLU A 156 -0.46 5.84 14.02
N GLU A 157 -0.61 6.81 14.91
CA GLU A 157 -1.92 7.31 15.35
C GLU A 157 -2.42 8.47 14.48
N GLY A 158 -1.55 8.98 13.59
CA GLY A 158 -1.80 10.10 12.72
C GLY A 158 -1.33 11.45 13.30
N ILE A 159 -1.01 12.35 12.40
CA ILE A 159 -0.56 13.73 12.68
C ILE A 159 -1.71 14.69 12.37
N ASN A 160 -1.91 15.70 13.20
CA ASN A 160 -2.88 16.75 12.89
C ASN A 160 -2.35 17.63 11.75
N PRO A 161 -3.04 17.69 10.58
CA PRO A 161 -2.57 18.48 9.44
C PRO A 161 -2.51 20.00 9.70
N SER A 162 -3.21 20.51 10.71
CA SER A 162 -3.18 21.95 11.07
C SER A 162 -1.94 22.33 11.88
N SER A 163 -1.37 21.39 12.64
CA SER A 163 -0.24 21.60 13.55
C SER A 163 0.96 20.71 13.28
N TYR A 164 1.08 20.16 12.07
CA TYR A 164 2.16 19.22 11.71
C TYR A 164 3.56 19.77 11.96
N ARG A 165 3.74 21.11 11.87
CA ARG A 165 5.04 21.76 12.07
C ARG A 165 5.54 21.66 13.50
N ASP A 166 4.64 21.61 14.47
CA ASP A 166 4.95 21.60 15.90
C ASP A 166 5.57 20.25 16.34
N VAL A 167 5.28 19.19 15.56
CA VAL A 167 5.78 17.82 15.83
C VAL A 167 6.94 17.40 14.93
N MET A 168 7.34 18.23 13.96
CA MET A 168 8.50 17.93 13.10
C MET A 168 9.82 18.13 13.84
N VAL A 169 10.66 17.10 13.80
CA VAL A 169 12.00 17.10 14.39
C VAL A 169 13.09 17.06 13.31
N GLU A 170 14.30 17.50 13.64
CA GLU A 170 15.45 17.45 12.73
C GLU A 170 15.81 15.99 12.41
N THR A 171 15.98 15.69 11.11
CA THR A 171 16.33 14.34 10.61
C THR A 171 17.71 14.31 9.95
N GLY A 172 18.39 15.45 9.81
CA GLY A 172 19.64 15.55 9.06
C GLY A 172 19.45 15.45 7.54
N GLU A 173 20.52 15.09 6.83
CA GLU A 173 20.50 14.82 5.40
C GLU A 173 19.87 13.43 5.13
N GLY A 174 19.12 13.27 4.04
CA GLY A 174 18.53 11.98 3.66
C GLY A 174 17.05 11.81 4.03
N GLY A 175 16.31 12.90 4.25
CA GLY A 175 14.93 12.86 4.71
C GLY A 175 13.97 11.99 3.89
N VAL A 176 14.16 11.84 2.56
CA VAL A 176 13.31 10.98 1.73
C VAL A 176 13.63 9.51 1.93
N GLU A 177 14.91 9.12 2.00
CA GLU A 177 15.30 7.72 2.23
C GLU A 177 14.73 7.22 3.56
N HIS A 178 14.94 7.99 4.63
CA HIS A 178 14.38 7.69 5.94
C HIS A 178 12.83 7.62 5.92
N MET A 179 12.17 8.48 5.13
CA MET A 179 10.72 8.39 4.96
C MET A 179 10.28 7.09 4.29
N VAL A 180 11.00 6.67 3.24
CA VAL A 180 10.69 5.41 2.54
C VAL A 180 10.91 4.21 3.47
N GLU A 181 12.03 4.17 4.20
CA GLU A 181 12.29 3.15 5.21
C GLU A 181 11.19 3.11 6.28
N THR A 182 10.79 4.27 6.80
CA THR A 182 9.70 4.37 7.78
C THR A 182 8.37 3.85 7.22
N ILE A 183 8.03 4.15 5.96
CA ILE A 183 6.83 3.63 5.30
C ILE A 183 6.87 2.10 5.21
N GLU A 184 8.03 1.54 4.85
CA GLU A 184 8.22 0.09 4.76
C GLU A 184 8.13 -0.58 6.13
N GLU A 185 8.74 0.00 7.16
CA GLU A 185 8.69 -0.49 8.54
C GLU A 185 7.27 -0.43 9.13
N MET A 186 6.58 0.68 8.97
CA MET A 186 5.19 0.85 9.39
C MET A 186 4.26 -0.14 8.67
N ASN A 187 4.53 -0.43 7.41
CA ASN A 187 3.80 -1.38 6.57
C ASN A 187 2.27 -1.26 6.70
N ILE A 188 1.77 -0.02 6.63
CA ILE A 188 0.35 0.29 6.80
C ILE A 188 -0.39 0.10 5.47
N SER A 189 -1.61 -0.45 5.54
CA SER A 189 -2.47 -0.62 4.37
C SER A 189 -2.94 0.72 3.80
N ASN A 190 -3.28 0.74 2.49
CA ASN A 190 -3.77 1.94 1.80
C ASN A 190 -2.85 3.15 1.95
N SER A 191 -1.54 2.91 2.01
CA SER A 191 -0.53 3.95 2.07
C SER A 191 -0.41 4.69 0.75
N VAL A 192 -0.34 6.01 0.83
CA VAL A 192 -0.18 6.91 -0.32
C VAL A 192 0.97 7.86 -0.04
N PHE A 193 2.01 7.76 -0.85
CA PHE A 193 3.11 8.71 -0.85
C PHE A 193 2.78 9.89 -1.78
N VAL A 194 2.88 11.11 -1.26
CA VAL A 194 2.60 12.33 -2.01
C VAL A 194 3.88 13.14 -2.13
N ASP A 195 4.42 13.24 -3.35
CA ASP A 195 5.62 14.03 -3.62
C ASP A 195 5.27 15.47 -4.02
N CYS A 196 5.40 16.40 -3.08
CA CYS A 196 5.24 17.84 -3.30
C CYS A 196 6.59 18.55 -3.51
N THR A 197 7.62 17.85 -3.99
CA THR A 197 8.96 18.39 -4.25
C THR A 197 9.22 18.59 -5.76
N ALA A 198 10.43 19.06 -6.06
CA ALA A 198 11.01 19.07 -7.40
C ALA A 198 12.35 18.30 -7.42
N SER A 199 12.53 17.36 -6.49
CA SER A 199 13.77 16.59 -6.33
C SER A 199 13.77 15.35 -7.20
N ALA A 200 14.90 15.09 -7.87
CA ALA A 200 15.15 13.86 -8.62
C ALA A 200 15.32 12.66 -7.66
N ASP A 201 15.94 12.87 -6.51
CA ASP A 201 16.14 11.81 -5.51
C ASP A 201 14.81 11.28 -4.97
N VAL A 202 13.83 12.18 -4.75
CA VAL A 202 12.48 11.79 -4.35
C VAL A 202 11.78 11.01 -5.46
N ALA A 203 11.88 11.48 -6.71
CA ALA A 203 11.29 10.80 -7.86
C ALA A 203 11.89 9.39 -8.09
N ALA A 204 13.16 9.19 -7.77
CA ALA A 204 13.84 7.89 -7.87
C ALA A 204 13.27 6.83 -6.90
N MET A 205 12.61 7.23 -5.82
CA MET A 205 12.01 6.32 -4.84
C MET A 205 10.68 5.70 -5.29
N TYR A 206 10.06 6.20 -6.36
CA TYR A 206 8.71 5.74 -6.74
C TYR A 206 8.63 4.26 -7.07
N GLY A 207 9.62 3.71 -7.77
CA GLY A 207 9.66 2.28 -8.09
C GLY A 207 9.67 1.42 -6.84
N ARG A 208 10.48 1.79 -5.84
CA ARG A 208 10.56 1.11 -4.54
C ARG A 208 9.24 1.19 -3.78
N LEU A 209 8.61 2.36 -3.70
CA LEU A 209 7.33 2.57 -3.06
C LEU A 209 6.21 1.76 -3.71
N LEU A 210 6.08 1.81 -5.03
CA LEU A 210 5.08 1.03 -5.78
C LEU A 210 5.26 -0.48 -5.58
N ALA A 211 6.52 -0.97 -5.58
CA ALA A 211 6.83 -2.38 -5.32
C ALA A 211 6.43 -2.82 -3.89
N HIS A 212 6.38 -1.90 -2.92
CA HIS A 212 5.92 -2.13 -1.55
C HIS A 212 4.43 -1.82 -1.32
N ASN A 213 3.63 -1.83 -2.40
CA ASN A 213 2.17 -1.60 -2.36
C ASN A 213 1.77 -0.21 -1.83
N VAL A 214 2.60 0.80 -2.05
CA VAL A 214 2.33 2.20 -1.73
C VAL A 214 1.95 2.93 -3.01
N SER A 215 0.77 3.57 -3.03
CA SER A 215 0.38 4.42 -4.15
C SER A 215 1.21 5.70 -4.17
N VAL A 216 1.53 6.21 -5.34
CA VAL A 216 2.28 7.46 -5.52
C VAL A 216 1.42 8.51 -6.21
N VAL A 217 1.37 9.71 -5.61
CA VAL A 217 0.72 10.90 -6.19
C VAL A 217 1.78 12.00 -6.30
N ALA A 218 2.06 12.48 -7.51
CA ALA A 218 3.20 13.33 -7.76
C ALA A 218 2.87 14.56 -8.63
N PRO A 219 2.84 15.77 -8.06
CA PRO A 219 3.04 17.01 -8.81
C PRO A 219 4.46 17.14 -9.40
N ASN A 220 5.44 16.43 -8.87
CA ASN A 220 6.79 16.35 -9.40
C ASN A 220 6.78 15.70 -10.80
N LYS A 221 7.35 16.41 -11.78
CA LYS A 221 7.28 16.03 -13.20
C LYS A 221 8.37 15.02 -13.61
N ILE A 222 9.44 14.89 -12.79
CA ILE A 222 10.68 14.21 -13.20
C ILE A 222 10.41 12.76 -13.61
N ALA A 223 9.74 11.97 -12.77
CA ALA A 223 9.49 10.57 -13.08
C ALA A 223 8.59 10.37 -14.31
N ALA A 224 7.53 11.17 -14.44
CA ALA A 224 6.59 11.05 -15.56
C ALA A 224 7.15 11.58 -16.88
N SER A 225 8.18 12.45 -16.85
CA SER A 225 8.87 12.99 -18.03
C SER A 225 10.25 12.38 -18.27
N SER A 226 10.62 11.34 -17.53
CA SER A 226 11.88 10.61 -17.70
C SER A 226 11.89 9.75 -18.98
N ALA A 227 12.90 8.91 -19.16
CA ALA A 227 12.94 7.95 -20.26
C ALA A 227 11.65 7.10 -20.27
N TYR A 228 11.12 6.88 -21.49
CA TYR A 228 9.82 6.20 -21.66
C TYR A 228 9.77 4.82 -21.02
N ASP A 229 10.86 4.06 -21.06
CA ASP A 229 10.95 2.74 -20.45
C ASP A 229 10.79 2.83 -18.91
N ASN A 230 11.40 3.81 -18.27
CA ASN A 230 11.24 4.04 -16.83
C ASN A 230 9.78 4.40 -16.47
N TYR A 231 9.15 5.27 -17.27
CA TYR A 231 7.74 5.59 -17.12
C TYR A 231 6.85 4.33 -17.24
N LEU A 232 7.11 3.49 -18.25
CA LEU A 232 6.38 2.24 -18.44
C LEU A 232 6.57 1.27 -17.27
N GLU A 233 7.79 1.15 -16.75
CA GLU A 233 8.11 0.31 -15.61
C GLU A 233 7.30 0.74 -14.37
N LEU A 234 7.25 2.03 -14.06
CA LEU A 234 6.43 2.55 -12.96
C LEU A 234 4.94 2.24 -13.15
N LYS A 235 4.41 2.40 -14.35
CA LYS A 235 3.02 2.08 -14.69
C LYS A 235 2.72 0.57 -14.56
N HIS A 236 3.62 -0.28 -15.02
CA HIS A 236 3.49 -1.73 -14.91
C HIS A 236 3.56 -2.18 -13.46
N THR A 237 4.55 -1.71 -12.70
CA THR A 237 4.68 -2.01 -11.26
C THR A 237 3.43 -1.60 -10.49
N ALA A 238 2.91 -0.40 -10.73
CA ALA A 238 1.68 0.06 -10.09
C ALA A 238 0.49 -0.85 -10.41
N ARG A 239 0.32 -1.27 -11.67
CA ARG A 239 -0.74 -2.17 -12.10
C ARG A 239 -0.61 -3.55 -11.48
N ASP A 240 0.58 -4.14 -11.52
CA ASP A 240 0.85 -5.48 -11.03
C ASP A 240 0.68 -5.59 -9.50
N ARG A 241 0.99 -4.51 -8.79
CA ARG A 241 0.79 -4.38 -7.35
C ARG A 241 -0.61 -3.91 -6.95
N GLY A 242 -1.46 -3.52 -7.91
CA GLY A 242 -2.81 -3.01 -7.64
C GLY A 242 -2.84 -1.66 -6.94
N VAL A 243 -1.76 -0.87 -7.05
CA VAL A 243 -1.64 0.48 -6.53
C VAL A 243 -1.72 1.53 -7.64
N LYS A 244 -1.72 2.81 -7.28
CA LYS A 244 -1.86 3.91 -8.22
C LYS A 244 -0.57 4.71 -8.36
N PHE A 245 -0.22 5.08 -9.61
CA PHE A 245 0.74 6.13 -9.92
C PHE A 245 -0.01 7.28 -10.61
N LEU A 246 -0.24 8.37 -9.88
CA LEU A 246 -1.05 9.51 -10.30
C LEU A 246 -0.21 10.77 -10.40
N PHE A 247 -0.31 11.47 -11.53
CA PHE A 247 0.49 12.66 -11.84
C PHE A 247 -0.30 13.70 -12.66
N GLU A 248 -1.61 13.82 -12.42
CA GLU A 248 -2.52 14.72 -13.16
C GLU A 248 -2.01 16.16 -13.22
N THR A 249 -1.51 16.67 -12.09
CA THR A 249 -1.07 18.06 -11.99
C THR A 249 0.26 18.37 -12.67
N ASN A 250 0.88 17.38 -13.34
CA ASN A 250 2.10 17.60 -14.12
C ASN A 250 1.85 18.43 -15.37
N VAL A 251 0.61 18.39 -15.90
CA VAL A 251 0.19 19.12 -17.09
C VAL A 251 -1.09 19.88 -16.79
N GLY A 252 -1.15 21.16 -17.19
CA GLY A 252 -2.36 21.98 -17.06
C GLY A 252 -2.76 22.34 -15.62
N ALA A 253 -1.86 22.23 -14.65
CA ALA A 253 -2.08 22.52 -13.24
C ALA A 253 -3.29 21.78 -12.66
N GLY A 254 -4.41 22.45 -12.41
CA GLY A 254 -5.64 21.84 -11.86
C GLY A 254 -6.64 21.35 -12.92
N LEU A 255 -6.30 21.37 -14.21
CA LEU A 255 -7.19 20.88 -15.27
C LEU A 255 -7.07 19.36 -15.41
N PRO A 256 -8.17 18.61 -15.60
CA PRO A 256 -8.16 17.16 -15.77
C PRO A 256 -7.77 16.76 -17.20
N ILE A 257 -6.50 16.88 -17.55
CA ILE A 257 -6.00 16.65 -18.92
C ILE A 257 -5.58 15.19 -19.10
N ILE A 258 -4.70 14.68 -18.25
CA ILE A 258 -4.10 13.34 -18.37
C ILE A 258 -5.18 12.26 -18.20
N ASN A 259 -6.02 12.38 -17.17
CA ASN A 259 -7.11 11.45 -16.93
C ASN A 259 -8.13 11.49 -18.08
N THR A 260 -8.49 12.68 -18.58
CA THR A 260 -9.43 12.81 -19.71
C THR A 260 -8.90 12.13 -20.98
N ILE A 261 -7.62 12.33 -21.33
CA ILE A 261 -6.98 11.65 -22.45
C ILE A 261 -6.97 10.13 -22.21
N GLY A 262 -6.65 9.71 -20.98
CA GLY A 262 -6.66 8.30 -20.59
C GLY A 262 -8.04 7.65 -20.74
N ASP A 263 -9.09 8.31 -20.31
CA ASP A 263 -10.47 7.82 -20.37
C ASP A 263 -10.98 7.72 -21.82
N LEU A 264 -10.66 8.74 -22.65
CA LEU A 264 -11.00 8.72 -24.08
C LEU A 264 -10.30 7.56 -24.80
N THR A 265 -9.01 7.38 -24.60
CA THR A 265 -8.26 6.27 -25.23
C THR A 265 -8.70 4.90 -24.71
N ALA A 266 -9.03 4.78 -23.42
CA ALA A 266 -9.53 3.54 -22.84
C ALA A 266 -10.93 3.16 -23.35
N SER A 267 -11.75 4.15 -23.72
CA SER A 267 -13.07 3.92 -24.35
C SER A 267 -12.99 3.58 -25.84
N GLY A 268 -11.79 3.51 -26.41
CA GLY A 268 -11.54 3.18 -27.82
C GLY A 268 -11.46 4.40 -28.73
N ASP A 269 -11.48 5.60 -28.18
CA ASP A 269 -11.30 6.82 -28.95
C ASP A 269 -9.83 7.04 -29.37
N ARG A 270 -9.62 7.84 -30.38
CA ARG A 270 -8.29 8.08 -30.97
C ARG A 270 -7.99 9.56 -31.00
N ILE A 271 -6.95 9.96 -30.24
CA ILE A 271 -6.48 11.33 -30.26
C ILE A 271 -5.79 11.63 -31.59
N LEU A 272 -6.37 12.53 -32.38
CA LEU A 272 -5.84 12.92 -33.70
C LEU A 272 -4.93 14.13 -33.59
N ARG A 273 -5.20 15.06 -32.69
CA ARG A 273 -4.45 16.31 -32.54
C ARG A 273 -4.61 16.86 -31.11
N ILE A 274 -3.51 17.38 -30.57
CA ILE A 274 -3.47 18.12 -29.32
C ILE A 274 -2.91 19.51 -29.60
N GLU A 275 -3.65 20.56 -29.25
CA GLU A 275 -3.20 21.94 -29.29
C GLU A 275 -3.40 22.56 -27.92
N ALA A 276 -2.33 22.97 -27.27
CA ALA A 276 -2.40 23.49 -25.91
C ALA A 276 -1.21 24.34 -25.52
N VAL A 277 -1.43 25.30 -24.65
CA VAL A 277 -0.37 25.98 -23.90
C VAL A 277 -0.21 25.23 -22.57
N LEU A 278 0.79 24.35 -22.49
CA LEU A 278 0.92 23.39 -21.38
C LEU A 278 1.77 23.90 -20.21
N SER A 279 2.53 24.98 -20.40
CA SER A 279 3.42 25.52 -19.37
C SER A 279 3.12 26.98 -19.09
N GLY A 280 2.65 27.28 -17.89
CA GLY A 280 2.52 28.67 -17.43
C GLY A 280 3.85 29.41 -17.40
N THR A 281 4.95 28.73 -17.11
CA THR A 281 6.29 29.33 -17.07
C THR A 281 6.77 29.73 -18.46
N LEU A 282 6.60 28.88 -19.48
CA LEU A 282 6.98 29.19 -20.87
C LEU A 282 6.08 30.24 -21.52
N ASN A 283 4.88 30.42 -21.02
CA ASN A 283 3.94 31.43 -21.53
C ASN A 283 4.14 32.82 -20.87
N TYR A 284 4.96 32.91 -19.82
CA TYR A 284 5.25 34.17 -19.11
C TYR A 284 6.56 34.82 -19.58
N VAL A 285 7.34 34.13 -20.40
CA VAL A 285 8.56 34.62 -21.07
C VAL A 285 8.21 35.10 -22.47
#